data_38762c82678b629539a7640e979e33da
#
_entry.id   38762c82678b629539a7640e979e33da
#
_cell.length_a   1.000
_cell.length_b   1.000
_cell.length_c   1.000
_cell.angle_alpha   90.00
_cell.angle_beta   90.00
_cell.angle_gamma   90.00
#
_symmetry.space_group_name_H-M   'P 1'
#
loop_
_entity.id
_entity.type
_entity.pdbx_description
1 polymer ?
#
loop_
_entity_poly.entity_id
_entity_poly.type
_entity_poly.pdbx_seq_one_letter_code
_entity_poly.pdbx_strand_id
1 'polypeptide(L)'
;MAEFHLDPKKTALVLIDLQNAIVGMNTAPHTAAQVVENSKKLAEIFRAHGAPVVYVRVDLNDFMKLPVDKPHNMGDTPPPAIASEITPSAGFQPGDILITKRHWGAFADTDLEQQLKNRGVDTVVLTGISTNSGVESTARQGTGLGFAFVLVEDACAGQDAEQHRFAFENTFPRLTRVRTTGEVLAAFV
;
A
#
# COMPACT_ATOMS: atom_id res chain seq x y z
N MET A 1 -11.16 -12.17 23.09
CA MET A 1 -11.12 -11.62 21.70
C MET A 1 -10.76 -12.78 20.79
N ALA A 2 -11.41 -12.90 19.62
CA ALA A 2 -10.99 -13.93 18.66
C ALA A 2 -9.53 -13.67 18.23
N GLU A 3 -8.75 -14.73 18.17
CA GLU A 3 -7.36 -14.68 17.73
C GLU A 3 -7.28 -14.12 16.31
N PHE A 4 -6.36 -13.18 16.05
CA PHE A 4 -6.17 -12.59 14.72
C PHE A 4 -5.46 -13.62 13.85
N HIS A 5 -6.15 -14.11 12.84
CA HIS A 5 -5.65 -15.11 11.90
C HIS A 5 -5.91 -14.69 10.46
N LEU A 6 -5.00 -15.02 9.54
CA LEU A 6 -5.08 -14.76 8.11
C LEU A 6 -5.00 -16.08 7.32
N ASP A 7 -6.01 -16.32 6.47
CA ASP A 7 -5.97 -17.43 5.52
C ASP A 7 -5.15 -17.01 4.29
N PRO A 8 -3.98 -17.61 4.02
CA PRO A 8 -3.14 -17.25 2.88
C PRO A 8 -3.82 -17.45 1.52
N LYS A 9 -4.83 -18.33 1.43
CA LYS A 9 -5.59 -18.56 0.20
C LYS A 9 -6.60 -17.45 -0.11
N LYS A 10 -6.93 -16.63 0.90
CA LYS A 10 -7.93 -15.57 0.80
C LYS A 10 -7.35 -14.17 1.06
N THR A 11 -6.07 -14.10 1.37
CA THR A 11 -5.43 -12.85 1.76
C THR A 11 -4.34 -12.48 0.77
N ALA A 12 -4.29 -11.21 0.34
CA ALA A 12 -3.20 -10.65 -0.45
C ALA A 12 -2.50 -9.51 0.30
N LEU A 13 -1.21 -9.35 0.07
CA LEU A 13 -0.46 -8.16 0.49
C LEU A 13 -0.45 -7.15 -0.67
N VAL A 14 -0.81 -5.90 -0.39
CA VAL A 14 -0.74 -4.80 -1.35
C VAL A 14 0.16 -3.70 -0.79
N LEU A 15 1.22 -3.37 -1.53
CA LEU A 15 2.24 -2.40 -1.15
C LEU A 15 2.10 -1.15 -2.03
N ILE A 16 1.79 -0.01 -1.41
CA ILE A 16 1.50 1.24 -2.11
C ILE A 16 2.74 2.10 -2.27
N ASP A 17 3.09 2.39 -3.52
CA ASP A 17 4.02 3.42 -3.96
C ASP A 17 5.43 3.34 -3.32
N LEU A 18 5.94 2.13 -3.05
CA LEU A 18 7.32 1.90 -2.62
C LEU A 18 8.28 2.05 -3.82
N GLN A 19 8.20 3.20 -4.49
CA GLN A 19 8.95 3.57 -5.69
C GLN A 19 10.00 4.64 -5.39
N ASN A 20 11.01 4.76 -6.22
CA ASN A 20 12.20 5.56 -5.95
C ASN A 20 11.91 7.01 -5.55
N ALA A 21 11.04 7.73 -6.26
CA ALA A 21 10.71 9.11 -5.91
C ALA A 21 9.99 9.24 -4.58
N ILE A 22 9.11 8.31 -4.26
CA ILE A 22 8.28 8.35 -3.03
C ILE A 22 9.11 7.96 -1.81
N VAL A 23 9.92 6.90 -1.92
CA VAL A 23 10.82 6.46 -0.86
C VAL A 23 11.93 7.48 -0.57
N GLY A 24 12.28 8.32 -1.55
CA GLY A 24 13.23 9.41 -1.38
C GLY A 24 12.71 10.63 -0.61
N MET A 25 11.41 10.67 -0.28
CA MET A 25 10.79 11.78 0.45
C MET A 25 11.02 11.67 1.95
N ASN A 26 10.94 12.80 2.66
CA ASN A 26 10.84 12.78 4.11
C ASN A 26 9.47 12.28 4.54
N THR A 27 9.44 11.27 5.39
CA THR A 27 8.22 10.63 5.89
C THR A 27 8.16 10.65 7.41
N ALA A 28 6.94 10.60 7.96
CA ALA A 28 6.64 10.60 9.39
C ALA A 28 5.36 9.78 9.65
N PRO A 29 5.20 9.18 10.85
CA PRO A 29 6.16 9.08 11.95
C PRO A 29 7.31 8.11 11.66
N HIS A 30 7.09 7.14 10.77
CA HIS A 30 8.08 6.15 10.37
C HIS A 30 8.89 6.67 9.18
N THR A 31 10.18 6.36 9.14
CA THR A 31 11.00 6.66 7.98
C THR A 31 10.62 5.78 6.79
N ALA A 32 10.81 6.27 5.58
CA ALA A 32 10.57 5.46 4.37
C ALA A 32 11.37 4.15 4.39
N ALA A 33 12.59 4.17 4.94
CA ALA A 33 13.41 2.96 5.09
C ALA A 33 12.75 1.93 6.03
N GLN A 34 12.16 2.36 7.15
CA GLN A 34 11.41 1.47 8.06
C GLN A 34 10.16 0.88 7.39
N VAL A 35 9.40 1.71 6.66
CA VAL A 35 8.24 1.24 5.90
C VAL A 35 8.63 0.19 4.86
N VAL A 36 9.70 0.43 4.10
CA VAL A 36 10.24 -0.51 3.10
C VAL A 36 10.68 -1.82 3.76
N GLU A 37 11.44 -1.74 4.86
CA GLU A 37 11.93 -2.91 5.59
C GLU A 37 10.77 -3.77 6.13
N ASN A 38 9.78 -3.16 6.78
CA ASN A 38 8.60 -3.87 7.31
C ASN A 38 7.75 -4.45 6.19
N SER A 39 7.51 -3.68 5.13
CA SER A 39 6.78 -4.15 3.95
C SER A 39 7.45 -5.34 3.27
N LYS A 40 8.79 -5.33 3.18
CA LYS A 40 9.57 -6.45 2.64
C LYS A 40 9.44 -7.71 3.49
N LYS A 41 9.53 -7.61 4.82
CA LYS A 41 9.29 -8.75 5.74
C LYS A 41 7.91 -9.36 5.52
N LEU A 42 6.90 -8.52 5.37
CA LEU A 42 5.54 -8.99 5.05
C LEU A 42 5.50 -9.68 3.68
N ALA A 43 6.12 -9.11 2.66
CA ALA A 43 6.16 -9.74 1.34
C ALA A 43 6.84 -11.13 1.36
N GLU A 44 7.90 -11.29 2.15
CA GLU A 44 8.59 -12.58 2.33
C GLU A 44 7.69 -13.64 2.96
N ILE A 45 6.96 -13.31 4.05
CA ILE A 45 6.06 -14.28 4.70
C ILE A 45 4.86 -14.63 3.82
N PHE A 46 4.27 -13.64 3.10
CA PHE A 46 3.17 -13.88 2.18
C PHE A 46 3.59 -14.85 1.07
N ARG A 47 4.74 -14.64 0.44
CA ARG A 47 5.28 -15.56 -0.58
C ARG A 47 5.53 -16.96 -0.01
N ALA A 48 6.10 -17.05 1.20
CA ALA A 48 6.37 -18.34 1.85
C ALA A 48 5.10 -19.17 2.08
N HIS A 49 3.95 -18.51 2.24
CA HIS A 49 2.65 -19.16 2.39
C HIS A 49 1.84 -19.24 1.08
N GLY A 50 2.43 -18.86 -0.05
CA GLY A 50 1.76 -18.86 -1.35
C GLY A 50 0.66 -17.82 -1.52
N ALA A 51 0.62 -16.82 -0.64
CA ALA A 51 -0.33 -15.72 -0.73
C ALA A 51 0.15 -14.66 -1.75
N PRO A 52 -0.76 -14.05 -2.53
CA PRO A 52 -0.40 -13.04 -3.52
C PRO A 52 0.27 -11.81 -2.91
N VAL A 53 1.34 -11.34 -3.58
CA VAL A 53 2.01 -10.07 -3.26
C VAL A 53 1.84 -9.14 -4.45
N VAL A 54 1.30 -7.94 -4.19
CA VAL A 54 0.99 -6.93 -5.20
C VAL A 54 1.74 -5.65 -4.88
N TYR A 55 2.61 -5.25 -5.79
CA TYR A 55 3.24 -3.94 -5.75
C TYR A 55 2.45 -2.98 -6.60
N VAL A 56 2.12 -1.82 -6.02
CA VAL A 56 1.43 -0.74 -6.72
C VAL A 56 2.41 0.42 -6.86
N ARG A 57 2.50 0.98 -8.06
CA ARG A 57 3.24 2.21 -8.32
C ARG A 57 2.35 3.23 -9.03
N VAL A 58 2.63 4.49 -8.85
CA VAL A 58 2.03 5.55 -9.66
C VAL A 58 2.98 5.91 -10.82
N ASP A 59 2.45 5.99 -12.04
CA ASP A 59 3.20 6.62 -13.12
C ASP A 59 3.17 8.13 -12.92
N LEU A 60 4.29 8.69 -12.50
CA LEU A 60 4.42 10.13 -12.20
C LEU A 60 4.23 11.02 -13.43
N ASN A 61 4.47 10.50 -14.62
CA ASN A 61 4.27 11.24 -15.88
C ASN A 61 2.84 11.15 -16.40
N ASP A 62 2.05 10.17 -15.93
CA ASP A 62 0.67 9.94 -16.35
C ASP A 62 -0.35 10.09 -15.21
N PHE A 63 0.06 10.68 -14.08
CA PHE A 63 -0.86 10.94 -12.96
C PHE A 63 -1.96 11.90 -13.39
N MET A 64 -3.22 11.52 -13.14
CA MET A 64 -4.37 12.32 -13.54
C MET A 64 -4.41 13.66 -12.79
N LYS A 65 -4.35 14.75 -13.56
CA LYS A 65 -4.40 16.11 -13.03
C LYS A 65 -5.82 16.64 -13.12
N LEU A 66 -6.45 16.82 -11.96
CA LEU A 66 -7.75 17.49 -11.85
C LEU A 66 -7.55 18.87 -11.21
N PRO A 67 -8.48 19.82 -11.44
CA PRO A 67 -8.45 21.11 -10.76
C PRO A 67 -8.60 20.90 -9.24
N VAL A 68 -7.60 21.36 -8.48
CA VAL A 68 -7.57 21.26 -7.01
C VAL A 68 -6.96 22.53 -6.41
N ASP A 69 -7.28 22.85 -5.16
CA ASP A 69 -6.76 24.05 -4.48
C ASP A 69 -5.24 23.99 -4.20
N LYS A 70 -4.73 22.77 -3.99
CA LYS A 70 -3.30 22.53 -3.72
C LYS A 70 -2.76 21.48 -4.69
N PRO A 71 -2.44 21.85 -5.93
CA PRO A 71 -1.91 20.90 -6.89
C PRO A 71 -0.53 20.39 -6.47
N HIS A 72 -0.27 19.12 -6.75
CA HIS A 72 1.09 18.60 -6.68
C HIS A 72 1.97 19.28 -7.73
N ASN A 73 2.90 20.09 -7.26
CA ASN A 73 3.90 20.67 -8.13
C ASN A 73 5.08 19.72 -8.26
N MET A 74 5.21 19.08 -9.40
CA MET A 74 6.33 18.17 -9.72
C MET A 74 7.46 18.91 -10.47
N GLY A 75 7.40 20.25 -10.49
CA GLY A 75 8.34 21.08 -11.26
C GLY A 75 8.01 21.09 -12.75
N ASP A 76 8.81 21.87 -13.49
CA ASP A 76 8.62 22.07 -14.94
C ASP A 76 9.22 20.93 -15.79
N THR A 77 10.08 20.12 -15.20
CA THR A 77 10.73 18.99 -15.89
C THR A 77 10.05 17.67 -15.51
N PRO A 78 9.61 16.88 -16.48
CA PRO A 78 9.06 15.56 -16.20
C PRO A 78 10.05 14.70 -15.41
N PRO A 79 9.62 13.99 -14.38
CA PRO A 79 10.50 13.08 -13.64
C PRO A 79 11.03 11.97 -14.56
N PRO A 80 12.28 11.51 -14.36
CA PRO A 80 12.83 10.41 -15.15
C PRO A 80 12.03 9.11 -14.86
N ALA A 81 11.98 8.20 -15.83
CA ALA A 81 11.21 6.96 -15.74
C ALA A 81 11.52 6.15 -14.45
N ILE A 82 12.80 6.12 -14.04
CA ILE A 82 13.24 5.44 -12.81
C ILE A 82 12.56 5.96 -11.55
N ALA A 83 12.06 7.20 -11.55
CA ALA A 83 11.33 7.77 -10.41
C ALA A 83 10.04 7.00 -10.10
N SER A 84 9.40 6.43 -11.13
CA SER A 84 8.19 5.59 -11.02
C SER A 84 8.48 4.10 -10.80
N GLU A 85 9.73 3.67 -10.80
CA GLU A 85 10.09 2.27 -10.58
C GLU A 85 10.07 1.91 -9.08
N ILE A 86 9.63 0.67 -8.77
CA ILE A 86 9.71 0.14 -7.40
C ILE A 86 11.18 0.14 -6.98
N THR A 87 11.44 0.67 -5.77
CA THR A 87 12.81 0.69 -5.26
C THR A 87 13.35 -0.74 -5.08
N PRO A 88 14.59 -1.04 -5.46
CA PRO A 88 15.15 -2.38 -5.30
C PRO A 88 15.10 -2.90 -3.86
N SER A 89 15.20 -2.01 -2.87
CA SER A 89 15.13 -2.36 -1.45
C SER A 89 13.75 -2.89 -1.02
N ALA A 90 12.67 -2.59 -1.75
CA ALA A 90 11.34 -3.11 -1.47
C ALA A 90 11.18 -4.60 -1.84
N GLY A 91 12.14 -5.18 -2.57
CA GLY A 91 12.21 -6.61 -2.79
C GLY A 91 11.15 -7.17 -3.76
N PHE A 92 10.76 -6.39 -4.77
CA PHE A 92 9.92 -6.88 -5.88
C PHE A 92 10.61 -8.04 -6.59
N GLN A 93 9.89 -9.11 -6.89
CA GLN A 93 10.42 -10.35 -7.47
C GLN A 93 9.57 -10.86 -8.64
N PRO A 94 10.15 -11.67 -9.54
CA PRO A 94 9.37 -12.43 -10.52
C PRO A 94 8.31 -13.29 -9.83
N GLY A 95 7.06 -13.16 -10.29
CA GLY A 95 5.89 -13.83 -9.71
C GLY A 95 5.03 -12.90 -8.86
N ASP A 96 5.55 -11.76 -8.40
CA ASP A 96 4.73 -10.70 -7.81
C ASP A 96 3.90 -9.99 -8.88
N ILE A 97 2.77 -9.42 -8.46
CA ILE A 97 1.91 -8.64 -9.32
C ILE A 97 2.35 -7.18 -9.28
N LEU A 98 2.50 -6.55 -10.43
CA LEU A 98 2.77 -5.12 -10.56
C LEU A 98 1.55 -4.41 -11.11
N ILE A 99 1.01 -3.46 -10.35
CA ILE A 99 -0.08 -2.57 -10.76
C ILE A 99 0.49 -1.17 -10.96
N THR A 100 0.22 -0.56 -12.10
CA THR A 100 0.55 0.85 -12.36
C THR A 100 -0.74 1.66 -12.38
N LYS A 101 -0.87 2.60 -11.46
CA LYS A 101 -2.03 3.47 -11.33
C LYS A 101 -1.73 4.88 -11.81
N ARG A 102 -2.78 5.63 -12.12
CA ARG A 102 -2.73 7.05 -12.47
C ARG A 102 -3.61 7.92 -11.54
N HIS A 103 -4.18 7.31 -10.51
CA HIS A 103 -5.05 7.93 -9.50
C HIS A 103 -4.48 7.75 -8.10
N TRP A 104 -5.10 8.40 -7.10
CA TRP A 104 -4.74 8.23 -5.70
C TRP A 104 -4.87 6.78 -5.24
N GLY A 105 -6.03 6.17 -5.46
CA GLY A 105 -6.30 4.79 -5.06
C GLY A 105 -5.94 3.79 -6.14
N ALA A 106 -5.60 2.58 -5.73
CA ALA A 106 -5.05 1.56 -6.59
C ALA A 106 -6.10 0.80 -7.43
N PHE A 107 -7.39 0.93 -7.12
CA PHE A 107 -8.46 0.22 -7.83
C PHE A 107 -9.00 1.00 -9.05
N ALA A 108 -8.85 2.33 -9.07
CA ALA A 108 -9.36 3.15 -10.17
C ALA A 108 -8.54 2.96 -11.44
N ASP A 109 -9.20 2.61 -12.54
CA ASP A 109 -8.61 2.39 -13.88
C ASP A 109 -7.43 1.40 -13.90
N THR A 110 -7.48 0.37 -13.04
CA THR A 110 -6.52 -0.72 -12.98
C THR A 110 -7.24 -2.07 -12.97
N ASP A 111 -6.50 -3.14 -13.16
CA ASP A 111 -7.01 -4.51 -13.06
C ASP A 111 -6.85 -5.13 -11.64
N LEU A 112 -6.51 -4.32 -10.62
CA LEU A 112 -6.25 -4.82 -9.25
C LEU A 112 -7.44 -5.63 -8.71
N GLU A 113 -8.67 -5.12 -8.84
CA GLU A 113 -9.88 -5.83 -8.40
C GLU A 113 -9.99 -7.20 -9.05
N GLN A 114 -9.81 -7.26 -10.37
CA GLN A 114 -9.90 -8.51 -11.13
C GLN A 114 -8.78 -9.49 -10.75
N GLN A 115 -7.56 -8.98 -10.55
CA GLN A 115 -6.41 -9.77 -10.11
C GLN A 115 -6.65 -10.43 -8.75
N LEU A 116 -7.23 -9.70 -7.80
CA LEU A 116 -7.57 -10.20 -6.46
C LEU A 116 -8.73 -11.21 -6.52
N LYS A 117 -9.82 -10.86 -7.19
CA LYS A 117 -11.01 -11.73 -7.31
C LYS A 117 -10.71 -13.06 -8.01
N ASN A 118 -9.91 -13.04 -9.08
CA ASN A 118 -9.52 -14.27 -9.81
C ASN A 118 -8.71 -15.24 -8.95
N ARG A 119 -8.10 -14.75 -7.86
CA ARG A 119 -7.33 -15.56 -6.89
C ARG A 119 -8.13 -15.94 -5.65
N GLY A 120 -9.42 -15.58 -5.61
CA GLY A 120 -10.29 -15.85 -4.46
C GLY A 120 -9.98 -15.00 -3.22
N VAL A 121 -9.25 -13.88 -3.40
CA VAL A 121 -8.90 -12.96 -2.31
C VAL A 121 -10.14 -12.19 -1.87
N ASP A 122 -10.38 -12.16 -0.58
CA ASP A 122 -11.41 -11.34 0.08
C ASP A 122 -10.82 -10.37 1.13
N THR A 123 -9.57 -10.58 1.51
CA THR A 123 -8.86 -9.78 2.52
C THR A 123 -7.57 -9.21 1.95
N VAL A 124 -7.35 -7.92 2.18
CA VAL A 124 -6.15 -7.19 1.74
C VAL A 124 -5.39 -6.68 2.96
N VAL A 125 -4.13 -7.09 3.11
CA VAL A 125 -3.18 -6.43 4.01
C VAL A 125 -2.52 -5.31 3.23
N LEU A 126 -2.60 -4.08 3.74
CA LEU A 126 -2.19 -2.87 3.03
C LEU A 126 -1.08 -2.15 3.77
N THR A 127 -0.03 -1.82 3.03
CA THR A 127 1.14 -1.06 3.50
C THR A 127 1.53 0.04 2.50
N GLY A 128 2.45 0.91 2.86
CA GLY A 128 3.07 1.84 1.91
C GLY A 128 3.02 3.32 2.27
N ILE A 129 3.23 4.16 1.29
CA ILE A 129 3.38 5.62 1.38
C ILE A 129 2.52 6.30 0.30
N SER A 130 1.67 7.30 0.62
CA SER A 130 1.50 7.96 1.92
C SER A 130 0.18 7.55 2.56
N THR A 131 0.16 7.49 3.88
CA THR A 131 -0.98 7.06 4.71
C THR A 131 -2.29 7.73 4.32
N ASN A 132 -2.35 9.05 4.31
CA ASN A 132 -3.56 9.84 4.05
C ASN A 132 -3.78 10.16 2.56
N SER A 133 -3.08 9.48 1.67
CA SER A 133 -3.16 9.64 0.22
C SER A 133 -3.45 8.30 -0.46
N GLY A 134 -2.44 7.69 -1.08
CA GLY A 134 -2.61 6.42 -1.80
C GLY A 134 -3.09 5.26 -0.93
N VAL A 135 -2.62 5.15 0.32
CA VAL A 135 -3.03 4.09 1.26
C VAL A 135 -4.51 4.24 1.63
N GLU A 136 -4.92 5.40 2.14
CA GLU A 136 -6.32 5.65 2.52
C GLU A 136 -7.27 5.56 1.33
N SER A 137 -6.89 6.15 0.18
CA SER A 137 -7.71 6.09 -1.03
C SER A 137 -7.94 4.64 -1.49
N THR A 138 -6.89 3.81 -1.45
CA THR A 138 -6.99 2.38 -1.80
C THR A 138 -7.89 1.62 -0.82
N ALA A 139 -7.74 1.85 0.49
CA ALA A 139 -8.57 1.22 1.51
C ALA A 139 -10.06 1.58 1.33
N ARG A 140 -10.37 2.86 1.11
CA ARG A 140 -11.76 3.33 0.88
C ARG A 140 -12.38 2.74 -0.38
N GLN A 141 -11.65 2.73 -1.49
CA GLN A 141 -12.12 2.11 -2.73
C GLN A 141 -12.36 0.61 -2.54
N GLY A 142 -11.40 -0.11 -1.98
CA GLY A 142 -11.49 -1.55 -1.82
C GLY A 142 -12.58 -2.00 -0.84
N THR A 143 -12.81 -1.27 0.26
CA THR A 143 -13.96 -1.55 1.15
C THR A 143 -15.28 -1.34 0.45
N GLY A 144 -15.39 -0.33 -0.42
CA GLY A 144 -16.56 -0.11 -1.29
C GLY A 144 -16.80 -1.24 -2.31
N LEU A 145 -15.75 -1.98 -2.68
CA LEU A 145 -15.81 -3.16 -3.56
C LEU A 145 -16.02 -4.48 -2.79
N GLY A 146 -16.12 -4.43 -1.46
CA GLY A 146 -16.40 -5.59 -0.60
C GLY A 146 -15.18 -6.32 -0.07
N PHE A 147 -13.96 -5.80 -0.26
CA PHE A 147 -12.76 -6.38 0.37
C PHE A 147 -12.65 -5.99 1.85
N ALA A 148 -12.29 -6.94 2.69
CA ALA A 148 -11.84 -6.66 4.05
C ALA A 148 -10.38 -6.16 4.04
N PHE A 149 -10.05 -5.20 4.91
CA PHE A 149 -8.69 -4.66 4.98
C PHE A 149 -8.05 -4.86 6.35
N VAL A 150 -6.74 -5.02 6.33
CA VAL A 150 -5.84 -4.93 7.47
C VAL A 150 -4.79 -3.87 7.14
N LEU A 151 -4.81 -2.74 7.82
CA LEU A 151 -3.82 -1.68 7.69
C LEU A 151 -2.68 -1.95 8.66
N VAL A 152 -1.44 -1.93 8.17
CA VAL A 152 -0.26 -2.19 8.99
C VAL A 152 0.37 -0.85 9.36
N GLU A 153 0.17 -0.42 10.60
CA GLU A 153 0.53 0.93 11.06
C GLU A 153 2.03 1.23 10.87
N ASP A 154 2.90 0.36 11.38
CA ASP A 154 4.35 0.52 11.34
C ASP A 154 5.00 0.14 9.98
N ALA A 155 4.18 -0.22 8.99
CA ALA A 155 4.54 -0.39 7.59
C ALA A 155 3.86 0.67 6.69
N CYS A 156 3.34 1.75 7.27
CA CYS A 156 2.84 2.92 6.58
C CYS A 156 3.51 4.19 7.10
N ALA A 157 3.60 5.22 6.28
CA ALA A 157 3.99 6.55 6.69
C ALA A 157 3.36 7.60 5.77
N GLY A 158 3.22 8.81 6.27
CA GLY A 158 2.83 9.99 5.51
C GLY A 158 3.95 11.02 5.48
N GLN A 159 3.64 12.24 5.06
CA GLN A 159 4.55 13.38 5.18
C GLN A 159 4.42 14.11 6.53
N ASP A 160 3.33 13.85 7.24
CA ASP A 160 2.97 14.50 8.49
C ASP A 160 2.53 13.46 9.52
N ALA A 161 3.17 13.47 10.69
CA ALA A 161 2.91 12.50 11.76
C ALA A 161 1.52 12.65 12.37
N GLU A 162 0.96 13.87 12.45
CA GLU A 162 -0.38 14.09 13.00
C GLU A 162 -1.45 13.54 12.06
N GLN A 163 -1.29 13.75 10.77
CA GLN A 163 -2.22 13.21 9.76
C GLN A 163 -2.18 11.67 9.76
N HIS A 164 -0.98 11.08 9.84
CA HIS A 164 -0.83 9.64 9.98
C HIS A 164 -1.55 9.13 11.23
N ARG A 165 -1.26 9.72 12.39
CA ARG A 165 -1.89 9.36 13.66
C ARG A 165 -3.41 9.49 13.59
N PHE A 166 -3.91 10.61 13.03
CA PHE A 166 -5.35 10.81 12.88
C PHE A 166 -5.99 9.69 12.05
N ALA A 167 -5.37 9.30 10.93
CA ALA A 167 -5.88 8.23 10.08
C ALA A 167 -5.95 6.89 10.84
N PHE A 168 -4.90 6.52 11.56
CA PHE A 168 -4.82 5.24 12.29
C PHE A 168 -5.67 5.21 13.58
N GLU A 169 -5.88 6.34 14.24
CA GLU A 169 -6.71 6.40 15.45
C GLU A 169 -8.20 6.62 15.15
N ASN A 170 -8.55 7.34 14.08
CA ASN A 170 -9.92 7.82 13.87
C ASN A 170 -10.58 7.30 12.58
N THR A 171 -9.82 7.13 11.49
CA THR A 171 -10.37 6.74 10.19
C THR A 171 -10.34 5.22 10.00
N PHE A 172 -9.17 4.64 10.06
CA PHE A 172 -8.97 3.22 9.72
C PHE A 172 -9.68 2.24 10.67
N PRO A 173 -9.76 2.46 12.00
CA PRO A 173 -10.50 1.54 12.87
C PRO A 173 -11.99 1.40 12.54
N ARG A 174 -12.55 2.34 11.80
CA ARG A 174 -13.95 2.31 11.35
C ARG A 174 -14.14 1.62 10.00
N LEU A 175 -13.07 1.49 9.22
CA LEU A 175 -13.08 0.93 7.87
C LEU A 175 -12.40 -0.44 7.82
N THR A 176 -11.44 -0.69 8.69
CA THR A 176 -10.47 -1.76 8.56
C THR A 176 -10.06 -2.31 9.93
N ARG A 177 -9.28 -3.38 9.93
CA ARG A 177 -8.52 -3.81 11.11
C ARG A 177 -7.15 -3.16 11.07
N VAL A 178 -6.72 -2.55 12.18
CA VAL A 178 -5.38 -1.95 12.32
C VAL A 178 -4.49 -2.93 13.07
N ARG A 179 -3.30 -3.20 12.55
CA ARG A 179 -2.31 -4.12 13.13
C ARG A 179 -0.90 -3.57 12.94
N THR A 180 0.03 -4.13 13.69
CA THR A 180 1.47 -3.96 13.48
C THR A 180 2.03 -5.04 12.56
N THR A 181 3.22 -4.82 12.02
CA THR A 181 3.96 -5.84 11.25
C THR A 181 4.12 -7.13 12.04
N GLY A 182 4.48 -7.04 13.33
CA GLY A 182 4.63 -8.21 14.20
C GLY A 182 3.34 -9.04 14.35
N GLU A 183 2.19 -8.39 14.50
CA GLU A 183 0.89 -9.07 14.60
C GLU A 183 0.51 -9.76 13.29
N VAL A 184 0.80 -9.13 12.14
CA VAL A 184 0.53 -9.74 10.83
C VAL A 184 1.45 -10.94 10.57
N LEU A 185 2.74 -10.85 10.92
CA LEU A 185 3.69 -11.97 10.80
C LEU A 185 3.23 -13.17 11.65
N ALA A 186 2.72 -12.91 12.85
CA ALA A 186 2.21 -13.96 13.74
C ALA A 186 0.87 -14.56 13.29
N ALA A 187 0.14 -13.90 12.40
CA ALA A 187 -1.18 -14.36 11.95
C ALA A 187 -1.14 -15.51 10.93
N PHE A 188 0.02 -15.86 10.42
CA PHE A 188 0.24 -16.96 9.47
C PHE A 188 0.70 -18.27 10.13
N VAL A 189 0.54 -18.43 11.42
CA VAL A 189 0.95 -19.62 12.17
C VAL A 189 -0.18 -20.66 12.19
#